data_5c738b02456a82e65f35555d2d212e71
#
_entry.id   5c738b02456a82e65f35555d2d212e71
#
_cell.length_a   1.000
_cell.length_b   1.000
_cell.length_c   1.000
_cell.angle_alpha   90.00
_cell.angle_beta   90.00
_cell.angle_gamma   90.00
#
_symmetry.space_group_name_H-M   'P 1'
#
loop_
_entity.id
_entity.type
_entity.pdbx_description
1 polymer ?
#
loop_
_entity_poly.entity_id
_entity_poly.type
_entity_poly.pdbx_seq_one_letter_code
_entity_poly.pdbx_strand_id
1 'polypeptide(L)'
;HYGSQIQEHHVVRQSSGLFDVSHMLAVDICGENALAYLSYLLANNPQRLVPGKALYTCMLNNTAGILDDLIVYQLSEQLYRIVLNAGNRQSDLDWINTHAKNFAPISIIERTDLAIIAIQGPQALAKANLAFNEAQRLLIKELKPFHCTTQNDWCIAKTGYTGEEGLEVMLPNEEAEVFWQDLIALGNLPCGLGARDTLRLEAGFNLHGADMDPTTTPLESNLAWTIAWEPTDRDFIGRQALAMQQKNPARKLVGLVLEEKGRFLRKKQKVITPQGEGQITSGSYSPTLGYSIAFARIPYAHNEEYCDVIMGAQAYPTQI
;
A
#
# COMPACT_ATOMS: atom_id res chain seq x y z
N HIS A 1 -4.37 -9.56 16.78
CA HIS A 1 -4.20 -8.48 17.77
C HIS A 1 -3.50 -9.03 19.03
N TYR A 2 -2.83 -8.12 19.74
CA TYR A 2 -2.06 -8.44 20.96
C TYR A 2 -2.83 -8.07 22.23
N GLY A 3 -4.05 -7.59 22.11
CA GLY A 3 -4.92 -7.20 23.20
C GLY A 3 -6.20 -6.59 22.65
N SER A 4 -6.21 -5.28 22.46
CA SER A 4 -7.35 -4.54 21.94
C SER A 4 -6.97 -3.82 20.63
N GLN A 5 -7.66 -4.14 19.53
CA GLN A 5 -7.47 -3.46 18.26
C GLN A 5 -7.58 -1.93 18.36
N ILE A 6 -8.52 -1.43 19.17
CA ILE A 6 -8.69 0.03 19.39
C ILE A 6 -7.50 0.62 20.14
N GLN A 7 -7.00 -0.06 21.18
CA GLN A 7 -5.82 0.41 21.90
C GLN A 7 -4.57 0.39 21.02
N GLU A 8 -4.37 -0.67 20.23
CA GLU A 8 -3.27 -0.79 19.27
C GLU A 8 -3.31 0.34 18.23
N HIS A 9 -4.50 0.66 17.73
CA HIS A 9 -4.70 1.80 16.84
C HIS A 9 -4.25 3.13 17.49
N HIS A 10 -4.71 3.41 18.72
CA HIS A 10 -4.32 4.62 19.44
C HIS A 10 -2.84 4.67 19.77
N VAL A 11 -2.22 3.53 20.06
CA VAL A 11 -0.76 3.45 20.24
C VAL A 11 -0.02 3.96 19.02
N VAL A 12 -0.43 3.57 17.82
CA VAL A 12 0.18 4.04 16.58
C VAL A 12 -0.05 5.53 16.37
N ARG A 13 -1.25 6.04 16.63
CA ARG A 13 -1.55 7.48 16.50
C ARG A 13 -0.83 8.36 17.51
N GLN A 14 -0.55 7.87 18.72
CA GLN A 14 -0.06 8.69 19.83
C GLN A 14 1.41 8.41 20.20
N SER A 15 1.95 7.28 19.77
CA SER A 15 3.26 6.81 20.21
C SER A 15 4.00 6.08 19.10
N SER A 16 4.12 4.74 19.24
CA SER A 16 4.80 3.88 18.27
C SER A 16 4.30 2.44 18.34
N GLY A 17 3.82 1.92 17.23
CA GLY A 17 3.39 0.55 17.04
C GLY A 17 4.33 -0.25 16.16
N LEU A 18 4.43 -1.54 16.41
CA LEU A 18 5.19 -2.52 15.63
C LEU A 18 4.24 -3.45 14.90
N PHE A 19 4.51 -3.71 13.64
CA PHE A 19 3.79 -4.67 12.82
C PHE A 19 4.77 -5.66 12.19
N ASP A 20 4.54 -6.94 12.45
CA ASP A 20 5.15 -7.99 11.64
C ASP A 20 4.35 -8.12 10.34
N VAL A 21 4.97 -7.74 9.24
CA VAL A 21 4.42 -7.81 7.89
C VAL A 21 5.23 -8.73 6.98
N SER A 22 5.98 -9.67 7.58
CA SER A 22 6.81 -10.66 6.88
C SER A 22 6.03 -11.64 6.01
N HIS A 23 4.70 -11.63 6.07
CA HIS A 23 3.85 -12.35 5.14
C HIS A 23 3.90 -11.77 3.71
N MET A 24 4.29 -10.50 3.54
CA MET A 24 4.57 -9.91 2.24
C MET A 24 5.87 -10.49 1.65
N LEU A 25 6.00 -10.46 0.33
CA LEU A 25 7.18 -11.00 -0.35
C LEU A 25 8.02 -9.87 -0.93
N ALA A 26 9.28 -9.80 -0.55
CA ALA A 26 10.28 -9.02 -1.26
C ALA A 26 10.83 -9.82 -2.45
N VAL A 27 10.94 -9.19 -3.61
CA VAL A 27 11.50 -9.77 -4.83
C VAL A 27 12.54 -8.83 -5.39
N ASP A 28 13.75 -9.32 -5.58
CA ASP A 28 14.85 -8.58 -6.21
C ASP A 28 14.85 -8.82 -7.72
N ILE A 29 14.89 -7.74 -8.49
CA ILE A 29 14.97 -7.72 -9.95
C ILE A 29 16.28 -7.04 -10.31
N CYS A 30 17.20 -7.76 -10.91
CA CYS A 30 18.54 -7.24 -11.21
C CYS A 30 19.01 -7.58 -12.62
N GLY A 31 19.87 -6.70 -13.14
CA GLY A 31 20.47 -6.81 -14.45
C GLY A 31 20.36 -5.53 -15.27
N GLU A 32 21.06 -5.49 -16.39
CA GLU A 32 21.13 -4.30 -17.26
C GLU A 32 19.74 -3.89 -17.81
N ASN A 33 18.86 -4.86 -18.05
CA ASN A 33 17.51 -4.61 -18.56
C ASN A 33 16.44 -4.49 -17.47
N ALA A 34 16.79 -4.51 -16.17
CA ALA A 34 15.83 -4.45 -15.07
C ALA A 34 14.96 -3.17 -15.12
N LEU A 35 15.57 -2.01 -15.40
CA LEU A 35 14.84 -0.75 -15.53
C LEU A 35 13.87 -0.75 -16.72
N ALA A 36 14.29 -1.25 -17.87
CA ALA A 36 13.45 -1.35 -19.06
C ALA A 36 12.27 -2.31 -18.81
N TYR A 37 12.54 -3.45 -18.18
CA TYR A 37 11.53 -4.40 -17.78
C TYR A 37 10.51 -3.79 -16.80
N LEU A 38 10.94 -3.17 -15.71
CA LEU A 38 10.05 -2.54 -14.75
C LEU A 38 9.26 -1.38 -15.36
N SER A 39 9.84 -0.64 -16.31
CA SER A 39 9.16 0.43 -17.03
C SER A 39 8.01 -0.09 -17.90
N TYR A 40 8.10 -1.32 -18.39
CA TYR A 40 7.04 -2.01 -19.11
C TYR A 40 6.00 -2.66 -18.18
N LEU A 41 6.47 -3.27 -17.07
CA LEU A 41 5.61 -4.01 -16.15
C LEU A 41 4.67 -3.12 -15.33
N LEU A 42 5.13 -1.92 -14.94
CA LEU A 42 4.50 -1.07 -13.94
C LEU A 42 3.82 0.16 -14.54
N ALA A 43 2.68 0.55 -13.97
CA ALA A 43 1.92 1.71 -14.43
C ALA A 43 2.64 3.05 -14.17
N ASN A 44 3.34 3.17 -13.02
CA ASN A 44 4.17 4.33 -12.74
C ASN A 44 5.53 4.22 -13.46
N ASN A 45 6.29 5.30 -13.51
CA ASN A 45 7.55 5.34 -14.25
C ASN A 45 8.78 5.13 -13.36
N PRO A 46 9.39 3.92 -13.33
CA PRO A 46 10.60 3.64 -12.55
C PRO A 46 11.84 4.42 -12.99
N GLN A 47 11.85 5.04 -14.19
CA GLN A 47 12.94 5.91 -14.63
C GLN A 47 13.10 7.18 -13.76
N ARG A 48 12.11 7.49 -12.91
CA ARG A 48 12.18 8.57 -11.91
C ARG A 48 12.93 8.18 -10.64
N LEU A 49 13.27 6.91 -10.51
CA LEU A 49 14.04 6.42 -9.38
C LEU A 49 15.53 6.77 -9.56
N VAL A 50 16.20 6.83 -8.43
CA VAL A 50 17.65 6.85 -8.27
C VAL A 50 17.97 5.93 -7.08
N PRO A 51 19.20 5.41 -6.96
CA PRO A 51 19.57 4.60 -5.80
C PRO A 51 19.15 5.22 -4.47
N GLY A 52 18.49 4.46 -3.63
CA GLY A 52 17.92 4.92 -2.35
C GLY A 52 16.53 5.53 -2.43
N LYS A 53 15.88 5.56 -3.60
CA LYS A 53 14.49 6.07 -3.74
C LYS A 53 13.49 4.94 -3.96
N ALA A 54 12.28 5.16 -3.45
CA ALA A 54 11.13 4.27 -3.62
C ALA A 54 10.01 4.91 -4.43
N LEU A 55 9.16 4.08 -5.04
CA LEU A 55 8.02 4.48 -5.86
C LEU A 55 6.84 3.53 -5.62
N TYR A 56 5.68 4.08 -5.26
CA TYR A 56 4.44 3.32 -5.21
C TYR A 56 3.81 3.24 -6.60
N THR A 57 3.30 2.08 -6.98
CA THR A 57 2.77 1.80 -8.31
C THR A 57 1.77 0.66 -8.32
N CYS A 58 0.93 0.61 -9.36
CA CYS A 58 0.13 -0.57 -9.67
C CYS A 58 0.84 -1.44 -10.71
N MET A 59 0.70 -2.75 -10.56
CA MET A 59 0.96 -3.75 -11.59
C MET A 59 -0.39 -4.15 -12.20
N LEU A 60 -0.51 -4.06 -13.53
CA LEU A 60 -1.78 -4.18 -14.24
C LEU A 60 -1.82 -5.40 -15.15
N ASN A 61 -3.04 -5.87 -15.42
CA ASN A 61 -3.30 -6.79 -16.54
C ASN A 61 -3.54 -6.03 -17.86
N ASN A 62 -3.70 -6.75 -18.96
CA ASN A 62 -3.88 -6.16 -20.29
C ASN A 62 -5.16 -5.31 -20.43
N THR A 63 -6.15 -5.52 -19.58
CA THR A 63 -7.40 -4.72 -19.53
C THR A 63 -7.34 -3.61 -18.50
N ALA A 64 -6.14 -3.32 -17.96
CA ALA A 64 -5.85 -2.33 -16.94
C ALA A 64 -6.41 -2.63 -15.54
N GLY A 65 -6.88 -3.84 -15.28
CA GLY A 65 -7.23 -4.29 -13.93
C GLY A 65 -6.00 -4.41 -13.05
N ILE A 66 -6.12 -4.06 -11.78
CA ILE A 66 -5.03 -4.04 -10.81
C ILE A 66 -4.75 -5.46 -10.32
N LEU A 67 -3.64 -6.06 -10.78
CA LEU A 67 -3.17 -7.34 -10.29
C LEU A 67 -2.64 -7.21 -8.86
N ASP A 68 -1.82 -6.17 -8.63
CA ASP A 68 -1.31 -5.81 -7.31
C ASP A 68 -0.93 -4.34 -7.25
N ASP A 69 -0.86 -3.79 -6.04
CA ASP A 69 -0.24 -2.53 -5.72
C ASP A 69 1.02 -2.78 -4.90
N LEU A 70 2.10 -2.10 -5.25
CA LEU A 70 3.41 -2.42 -4.70
C LEU A 70 4.32 -1.20 -4.59
N ILE A 71 5.34 -1.31 -3.77
CA ILE A 71 6.44 -0.35 -3.72
C ILE A 71 7.65 -0.98 -4.43
N VAL A 72 8.26 -0.20 -5.33
CA VAL A 72 9.54 -0.53 -5.94
C VAL A 72 10.62 0.37 -5.36
N TYR A 73 11.72 -0.22 -4.90
CA TYR A 73 12.90 0.43 -4.37
C TYR A 73 14.04 0.26 -5.36
N GLN A 74 14.75 1.33 -5.71
CA GLN A 74 16.03 1.19 -6.40
C GLN A 74 17.15 1.10 -5.36
N LEU A 75 17.74 -0.08 -5.20
CA LEU A 75 18.79 -0.31 -4.21
C LEU A 75 20.18 0.04 -4.76
N SER A 76 20.39 -0.18 -6.07
CA SER A 76 21.59 0.25 -6.80
C SER A 76 21.24 0.50 -8.27
N GLU A 77 22.20 0.85 -9.11
CA GLU A 77 22.00 1.16 -10.54
C GLU A 77 21.23 0.05 -11.30
N GLN A 78 21.45 -1.20 -10.94
CA GLN A 78 20.88 -2.37 -11.63
C GLN A 78 20.14 -3.33 -10.70
N LEU A 79 19.85 -2.91 -9.45
CA LEU A 79 19.13 -3.72 -8.48
C LEU A 79 17.90 -2.98 -7.97
N TYR A 80 16.75 -3.59 -8.23
CA TYR A 80 15.45 -3.11 -7.77
C TYR A 80 14.81 -4.16 -6.86
N ARG A 81 14.19 -3.72 -5.78
CA ARG A 81 13.37 -4.58 -4.91
C ARG A 81 11.93 -4.14 -5.03
N ILE A 82 11.03 -5.07 -5.25
CA ILE A 82 9.58 -4.88 -5.15
C ILE A 82 9.05 -5.64 -3.94
N VAL A 83 7.99 -5.12 -3.32
CA VAL A 83 7.32 -5.80 -2.19
C VAL A 83 5.88 -6.05 -2.58
N LEU A 84 5.51 -7.34 -2.67
CA LEU A 84 4.22 -7.85 -3.14
C LEU A 84 3.28 -8.14 -1.97
N ASN A 85 1.98 -7.95 -2.17
CA ASN A 85 0.96 -8.36 -1.22
C ASN A 85 0.87 -9.89 -1.10
N ALA A 86 0.77 -10.39 0.13
CA ALA A 86 0.81 -11.83 0.41
C ALA A 86 -0.28 -12.63 -0.31
N GLY A 87 -1.48 -12.06 -0.45
CA GLY A 87 -2.63 -12.72 -1.08
C GLY A 87 -2.45 -13.02 -2.57
N ASN A 88 -1.58 -12.28 -3.25
CA ASN A 88 -1.38 -12.34 -4.70
C ASN A 88 -0.03 -12.99 -5.08
N ARG A 89 0.78 -13.38 -4.09
CA ARG A 89 2.17 -13.81 -4.29
C ARG A 89 2.37 -14.70 -5.52
N GLN A 90 1.63 -15.79 -5.64
CA GLN A 90 1.85 -16.75 -6.74
C GLN A 90 1.45 -16.18 -8.11
N SER A 91 0.28 -15.54 -8.18
CA SER A 91 -0.20 -14.93 -9.42
C SER A 91 0.72 -13.80 -9.90
N ASP A 92 1.25 -13.03 -8.96
CA ASP A 92 2.17 -11.93 -9.27
C ASP A 92 3.52 -12.45 -9.75
N LEU A 93 4.07 -13.46 -9.09
CA LEU A 93 5.31 -14.11 -9.54
C LEU A 93 5.15 -14.72 -10.94
N ASP A 94 4.04 -15.38 -11.22
CA ASP A 94 3.75 -15.96 -12.54
C ASP A 94 3.67 -14.85 -13.60
N TRP A 95 3.03 -13.71 -13.29
CA TRP A 95 2.94 -12.56 -14.17
C TRP A 95 4.31 -11.93 -14.43
N ILE A 96 5.05 -11.66 -13.35
CA ILE A 96 6.40 -11.11 -13.39
C ILE A 96 7.32 -12.01 -14.24
N ASN A 97 7.36 -13.31 -13.97
CA ASN A 97 8.23 -14.25 -14.70
C ASN A 97 7.82 -14.40 -16.17
N THR A 98 6.52 -14.33 -16.47
CA THR A 98 6.03 -14.44 -17.86
C THR A 98 6.53 -13.27 -18.71
N HIS A 99 6.41 -12.05 -18.20
CA HIS A 99 6.81 -10.85 -18.93
C HIS A 99 8.31 -10.60 -18.94
N ALA A 100 9.05 -11.12 -17.98
CA ALA A 100 10.50 -10.99 -17.87
C ALA A 100 11.27 -11.63 -19.07
N LYS A 101 10.69 -12.67 -19.68
CA LYS A 101 11.33 -13.43 -20.76
C LYS A 101 11.77 -12.56 -21.94
N ASN A 102 11.09 -11.46 -22.18
CA ASN A 102 11.39 -10.54 -23.29
C ASN A 102 12.50 -9.52 -22.95
N PHE A 103 13.00 -9.53 -21.71
CA PHE A 103 13.96 -8.54 -21.20
C PHE A 103 15.29 -9.16 -20.71
N ALA A 104 15.59 -10.39 -21.13
CA ALA A 104 16.87 -11.02 -20.76
C ALA A 104 18.08 -10.18 -21.26
N PRO A 105 19.19 -10.09 -20.50
CA PRO A 105 19.40 -10.78 -19.23
C PRO A 105 18.90 -9.98 -18.02
N ILE A 106 17.99 -10.57 -17.27
CA ILE A 106 17.58 -10.12 -15.93
C ILE A 106 17.44 -11.32 -15.00
N SER A 107 17.62 -11.11 -13.72
CA SER A 107 17.38 -12.11 -12.68
C SER A 107 16.25 -11.66 -11.76
N ILE A 108 15.36 -12.58 -11.43
CA ILE A 108 14.26 -12.40 -10.49
C ILE A 108 14.53 -13.34 -9.31
N ILE A 109 14.66 -12.78 -8.11
CA ILE A 109 15.06 -13.50 -6.91
C ILE A 109 14.03 -13.25 -5.82
N GLU A 110 13.30 -14.30 -5.42
CA GLU A 110 12.43 -14.26 -4.26
C GLU A 110 13.26 -14.18 -2.98
N ARG A 111 13.08 -13.13 -2.19
CA ARG A 111 13.80 -12.90 -0.95
C ARG A 111 13.03 -13.49 0.24
N THR A 112 12.90 -14.82 0.25
CA THR A 112 12.26 -15.56 1.35
C THR A 112 13.13 -15.64 2.61
N ASP A 113 14.36 -15.18 2.51
CA ASP A 113 15.34 -15.04 3.59
C ASP A 113 15.14 -13.75 4.40
N LEU A 114 14.24 -12.86 3.99
CA LEU A 114 13.99 -11.59 4.67
C LEU A 114 12.67 -11.58 5.43
N ALA A 115 12.70 -11.03 6.64
CA ALA A 115 11.54 -10.56 7.39
C ALA A 115 11.29 -9.08 7.08
N ILE A 116 10.06 -8.63 7.30
CA ILE A 116 9.66 -7.22 7.14
C ILE A 116 8.96 -6.77 8.42
N ILE A 117 9.55 -5.77 9.10
CA ILE A 117 9.02 -5.18 10.34
C ILE A 117 8.71 -3.71 10.07
N ALA A 118 7.45 -3.32 10.30
CA ALA A 118 7.03 -1.92 10.23
C ALA A 118 6.98 -1.30 11.63
N ILE A 119 7.55 -0.11 11.78
CA ILE A 119 7.58 0.69 13.01
C ILE A 119 6.91 2.01 12.69
N GLN A 120 5.72 2.26 13.25
CA GLN A 120 4.86 3.35 12.80
C GLN A 120 4.33 4.19 13.96
N GLY A 121 4.30 5.50 13.80
CA GLY A 121 3.75 6.44 14.77
C GLY A 121 4.64 7.67 14.98
N PRO A 122 4.14 8.74 15.64
CA PRO A 122 4.87 9.99 15.82
C PRO A 122 6.16 9.84 16.65
N GLN A 123 6.30 8.77 17.44
CA GLN A 123 7.51 8.47 18.22
C GLN A 123 8.33 7.32 17.62
N ALA A 124 7.93 6.76 16.47
CA ALA A 124 8.53 5.56 15.89
C ALA A 124 10.03 5.73 15.64
N LEU A 125 10.42 6.81 14.96
CA LEU A 125 11.83 7.09 14.64
C LEU A 125 12.67 7.27 15.91
N ALA A 126 12.17 8.03 16.88
CA ALA A 126 12.90 8.31 18.11
C ALA A 126 13.12 7.05 18.97
N LYS A 127 12.06 6.23 19.12
CA LYS A 127 12.13 4.98 19.91
C LYS A 127 12.96 3.91 19.20
N ALA A 128 12.79 3.74 17.89
CA ALA A 128 13.53 2.73 17.16
C ALA A 128 15.01 3.06 16.98
N ASN A 129 15.40 4.33 17.10
CA ASN A 129 16.77 4.78 16.81
C ASN A 129 17.84 3.99 17.58
N LEU A 130 17.57 3.59 18.83
CA LEU A 130 18.53 2.86 19.65
C LEU A 130 18.66 1.36 19.29
N ALA A 131 17.70 0.80 18.54
CA ALA A 131 17.81 -0.57 18.04
C ALA A 131 18.73 -0.69 16.81
N PHE A 132 19.11 0.44 16.21
CA PHE A 132 20.01 0.49 15.07
C PHE A 132 21.45 0.75 15.51
N ASN A 133 22.43 0.23 14.77
CA ASN A 133 23.83 0.57 14.97
C ASN A 133 24.13 2.03 14.55
N GLU A 134 25.30 2.53 14.91
CA GLU A 134 25.67 3.94 14.66
C GLU A 134 25.61 4.32 13.19
N ALA A 135 26.10 3.47 12.30
CA ALA A 135 26.11 3.74 10.85
C ALA A 135 24.67 3.77 10.30
N GLN A 136 23.80 2.84 10.72
CA GLN A 136 22.39 2.86 10.33
C GLN A 136 21.67 4.12 10.83
N ARG A 137 21.93 4.54 12.08
CA ARG A 137 21.34 5.76 12.66
C ARG A 137 21.68 7.00 11.86
N LEU A 138 22.92 7.12 11.41
CA LEU A 138 23.35 8.25 10.56
C LEU A 138 22.61 8.26 9.23
N LEU A 139 22.44 7.10 8.59
CA LEU A 139 21.71 6.97 7.33
C LEU A 139 20.21 7.26 7.51
N ILE A 140 19.58 6.72 8.56
CA ILE A 140 18.14 6.91 8.84
C ILE A 140 17.81 8.38 9.08
N LYS A 141 18.71 9.14 9.73
CA LYS A 141 18.52 10.57 10.02
C LYS A 141 18.31 11.40 8.75
N GLU A 142 18.94 11.03 7.65
CA GLU A 142 18.86 11.73 6.37
C GLU A 142 17.74 11.21 5.45
N LEU A 143 17.02 10.13 5.85
CA LEU A 143 15.96 9.52 5.04
C LEU A 143 14.77 10.47 4.88
N LYS A 144 14.41 10.72 3.63
CA LYS A 144 13.18 11.41 3.25
C LYS A 144 12.05 10.39 3.07
N PRO A 145 10.77 10.81 3.13
CA PRO A 145 9.67 9.95 2.73
C PRO A 145 9.89 9.30 1.36
N PHE A 146 9.52 8.04 1.21
CA PHE A 146 9.77 7.23 0.01
C PHE A 146 11.25 7.14 -0.40
N HIS A 147 12.13 7.06 0.59
CA HIS A 147 13.54 6.71 0.39
C HIS A 147 13.91 5.54 1.30
N CYS A 148 14.93 4.81 0.89
CA CYS A 148 15.52 3.72 1.63
C CYS A 148 17.03 3.84 1.69
N THR A 149 17.63 3.16 2.65
CA THR A 149 19.06 2.94 2.75
C THR A 149 19.33 1.47 2.95
N THR A 150 20.49 1.02 2.50
CA THR A 150 20.92 -0.37 2.69
C THR A 150 22.23 -0.39 3.45
N GLN A 151 22.33 -1.33 4.38
CA GLN A 151 23.58 -1.66 5.06
C GLN A 151 23.63 -3.17 5.28
N ASN A 152 24.64 -3.83 4.73
CA ASN A 152 24.68 -5.29 4.61
C ASN A 152 23.38 -5.79 3.93
N ASP A 153 22.71 -6.78 4.52
CA ASP A 153 21.44 -7.32 4.01
C ASP A 153 20.20 -6.57 4.52
N TRP A 154 20.37 -5.50 5.31
CA TRP A 154 19.26 -4.67 5.78
C TRP A 154 18.89 -3.63 4.73
N CYS A 155 17.59 -3.47 4.50
CA CYS A 155 17.02 -2.36 3.76
C CYS A 155 16.03 -1.65 4.68
N ILE A 156 16.32 -0.38 5.00
CA ILE A 156 15.54 0.45 5.91
C ILE A 156 14.88 1.54 5.07
N ALA A 157 13.56 1.54 5.01
CA ALA A 157 12.81 2.47 4.19
C ALA A 157 11.91 3.39 5.04
N LYS A 158 11.83 4.68 4.68
CA LYS A 158 10.87 5.62 5.28
C LYS A 158 9.55 5.54 4.52
N THR A 159 8.85 4.44 4.72
CA THR A 159 7.54 4.08 4.15
C THR A 159 6.62 3.56 5.24
N GLY A 160 5.36 3.33 4.91
CA GLY A 160 4.37 2.79 5.85
C GLY A 160 2.96 2.79 5.28
N TYR A 161 2.03 2.22 6.03
CA TYR A 161 0.64 2.02 5.63
C TYR A 161 -0.36 2.48 6.72
N THR A 162 0.02 3.50 7.49
CA THR A 162 -0.77 3.95 8.65
C THR A 162 -1.19 5.42 8.61
N GLY A 163 -0.59 6.20 7.72
CA GLY A 163 -0.73 7.66 7.71
C GLY A 163 0.20 8.37 8.70
N GLU A 164 0.90 7.62 9.56
CA GLU A 164 1.91 8.14 10.48
C GLU A 164 3.32 8.03 9.87
N GLU A 165 4.26 8.80 10.43
CA GLU A 165 5.67 8.60 10.13
C GLU A 165 6.16 7.25 10.65
N GLY A 166 7.17 6.67 9.96
CA GLY A 166 7.75 5.42 10.40
C GLY A 166 8.76 4.85 9.43
N LEU A 167 9.14 3.62 9.72
CA LEU A 167 10.07 2.82 8.93
C LEU A 167 9.43 1.47 8.61
N GLU A 168 9.78 0.94 7.44
CA GLU A 168 9.66 -0.47 7.10
C GLU A 168 11.06 -1.03 6.94
N VAL A 169 11.39 -2.04 7.71
CA VAL A 169 12.73 -2.64 7.79
C VAL A 169 12.67 -4.05 7.25
N MET A 170 13.39 -4.30 6.17
CA MET A 170 13.61 -5.63 5.61
C MET A 170 14.99 -6.10 6.09
N LEU A 171 15.04 -7.24 6.77
CA LEU A 171 16.25 -7.76 7.41
C LEU A 171 16.28 -9.28 7.35
N PRO A 172 17.46 -9.93 7.49
CA PRO A 172 17.58 -11.38 7.54
C PRO A 172 16.67 -12.01 8.60
N ASN A 173 16.01 -13.12 8.28
CA ASN A 173 15.09 -13.81 9.17
C ASN A 173 15.72 -14.17 10.53
N GLU A 174 17.00 -14.54 10.51
CA GLU A 174 17.74 -14.89 11.73
C GLU A 174 17.98 -13.70 12.69
N GLU A 175 17.92 -12.48 12.19
CA GLU A 175 18.08 -11.26 12.98
C GLU A 175 16.74 -10.67 13.44
N ALA A 176 15.63 -11.09 12.84
CA ALA A 176 14.32 -10.47 13.03
C ALA A 176 13.79 -10.59 14.46
N GLU A 177 13.98 -11.74 15.12
CA GLU A 177 13.51 -11.96 16.49
C GLU A 177 14.23 -11.05 17.48
N VAL A 178 15.54 -10.95 17.37
CA VAL A 178 16.36 -10.09 18.25
C VAL A 178 15.96 -8.63 18.05
N PHE A 179 15.88 -8.17 16.80
CA PHE A 179 15.48 -6.81 16.48
C PHE A 179 14.08 -6.48 17.00
N TRP A 180 13.12 -7.42 16.88
CA TRP A 180 11.76 -7.27 17.41
C TRP A 180 11.74 -7.09 18.93
N GLN A 181 12.51 -7.92 19.65
CA GLN A 181 12.61 -7.84 21.12
C GLN A 181 13.28 -6.54 21.59
N ASP A 182 14.32 -6.09 20.90
CA ASP A 182 14.97 -4.81 21.15
C ASP A 182 14.00 -3.64 20.98
N LEU A 183 13.20 -3.65 19.92
CA LEU A 183 12.17 -2.64 19.68
C LEU A 183 11.12 -2.62 20.80
N ILE A 184 10.68 -3.78 21.28
CA ILE A 184 9.75 -3.89 22.41
C ILE A 184 10.39 -3.32 23.68
N ALA A 185 11.63 -3.66 23.96
CA ALA A 185 12.37 -3.16 25.14
C ALA A 185 12.53 -1.63 25.11
N LEU A 186 12.55 -1.02 23.93
CA LEU A 186 12.59 0.42 23.72
C LEU A 186 11.20 1.10 23.79
N GLY A 187 10.14 0.35 24.14
CA GLY A 187 8.80 0.86 24.35
C GLY A 187 7.96 1.03 23.10
N ASN A 188 8.30 0.33 22.01
CA ASN A 188 7.39 0.16 20.89
C ASN A 188 6.43 -0.99 21.21
N LEU A 189 5.16 -0.87 20.85
CA LEU A 189 4.15 -1.87 21.21
C LEU A 189 3.69 -2.68 20.00
N PRO A 190 3.64 -4.03 20.11
CA PRO A 190 3.12 -4.88 19.05
C PRO A 190 1.66 -4.54 18.70
N CYS A 191 1.38 -4.43 17.42
CA CYS A 191 0.06 -4.14 16.86
C CYS A 191 -0.29 -5.17 15.78
N GLY A 192 -1.53 -5.61 15.77
CA GLY A 192 -2.01 -6.61 14.82
C GLY A 192 -2.64 -6.00 13.56
N LEU A 193 -2.97 -6.88 12.62
CA LEU A 193 -3.53 -6.51 11.32
C LEU A 193 -4.89 -5.79 11.41
N GLY A 194 -5.66 -6.01 12.50
CA GLY A 194 -6.90 -5.28 12.72
C GLY A 194 -6.66 -3.78 12.94
N ALA A 195 -5.64 -3.41 13.73
CA ALA A 195 -5.25 -2.00 13.90
C ALA A 195 -4.67 -1.43 12.60
N ARG A 196 -3.86 -2.22 11.87
CA ARG A 196 -3.35 -1.82 10.54
C ARG A 196 -4.49 -1.49 9.56
N ASP A 197 -5.57 -2.26 9.56
CA ASP A 197 -6.73 -2.01 8.68
C ASP A 197 -7.50 -0.75 9.05
N THR A 198 -7.73 -0.47 10.33
CA THR A 198 -8.38 0.79 10.73
C THR A 198 -7.50 2.01 10.46
N LEU A 199 -6.18 1.90 10.67
CA LEU A 199 -5.21 2.96 10.41
C LEU A 199 -5.12 3.32 8.92
N ARG A 200 -4.98 2.30 8.03
CA ARG A 200 -4.89 2.54 6.59
C ARG A 200 -6.17 3.16 6.02
N LEU A 201 -7.33 2.73 6.53
CA LEU A 201 -8.61 3.26 6.08
C LEU A 201 -8.77 4.73 6.47
N GLU A 202 -8.39 5.12 7.70
CA GLU A 202 -8.33 6.52 8.11
C GLU A 202 -7.34 7.35 7.28
N ALA A 203 -6.21 6.74 6.89
CA ALA A 203 -5.19 7.38 6.06
C ALA A 203 -5.59 7.48 4.58
N GLY A 204 -6.69 6.86 4.18
CA GLY A 204 -7.14 6.89 2.79
C GLY A 204 -6.43 5.88 1.88
N PHE A 205 -5.80 4.83 2.42
CA PHE A 205 -5.06 3.83 1.65
C PHE A 205 -5.95 2.64 1.27
N ASN A 206 -5.86 2.25 0.00
CA ASN A 206 -6.58 1.09 -0.53
C ASN A 206 -6.05 -0.22 0.04
N LEU A 207 -6.93 -1.22 0.08
CA LEU A 207 -6.57 -2.61 0.35
C LEU A 207 -6.88 -3.46 -0.89
N HIS A 208 -5.86 -4.11 -1.45
CA HIS A 208 -6.04 -5.04 -2.56
C HIS A 208 -6.99 -6.20 -2.16
N GLY A 209 -7.83 -6.64 -3.08
CA GLY A 209 -8.90 -7.63 -2.81
C GLY A 209 -10.13 -7.07 -2.09
N ALA A 210 -10.10 -5.79 -1.68
CA ALA A 210 -11.25 -5.08 -1.12
C ALA A 210 -11.63 -3.86 -1.95
N ASP A 211 -10.73 -2.88 -2.05
CA ASP A 211 -10.96 -1.59 -2.72
C ASP A 211 -10.53 -1.59 -4.19
N MET A 212 -9.74 -2.57 -4.56
CA MET A 212 -9.26 -2.79 -5.93
C MET A 212 -8.93 -4.27 -6.15
N ASP A 213 -9.02 -4.73 -7.39
CA ASP A 213 -8.79 -6.09 -7.80
C ASP A 213 -8.53 -6.16 -9.32
N PRO A 214 -8.27 -7.36 -9.92
CA PRO A 214 -8.04 -7.49 -11.35
C PRO A 214 -9.20 -7.07 -12.27
N THR A 215 -10.38 -6.74 -11.74
CA THR A 215 -11.53 -6.25 -12.49
C THR A 215 -11.72 -4.75 -12.40
N THR A 216 -10.90 -4.06 -11.60
CA THR A 216 -10.97 -2.62 -11.37
C THR A 216 -9.66 -1.94 -11.73
N THR A 217 -9.74 -0.72 -12.24
CA THR A 217 -8.57 0.02 -12.72
C THR A 217 -8.11 1.08 -11.70
N PRO A 218 -6.88 1.61 -11.83
CA PRO A 218 -6.42 2.74 -11.02
C PRO A 218 -7.32 3.97 -11.12
N LEU A 219 -7.98 4.18 -12.27
CA LEU A 219 -8.90 5.32 -12.47
C LEU A 219 -10.16 5.21 -11.61
N GLU A 220 -10.63 3.98 -11.36
CA GLU A 220 -11.80 3.70 -10.51
C GLU A 220 -11.45 3.50 -9.03
N SER A 221 -10.17 3.52 -8.69
CA SER A 221 -9.65 3.15 -7.37
C SER A 221 -8.92 4.29 -6.67
N ASN A 222 -9.12 5.55 -7.12
CA ASN A 222 -8.44 6.75 -6.62
C ASN A 222 -6.90 6.65 -6.71
N LEU A 223 -6.38 5.88 -7.68
CA LEU A 223 -4.96 5.65 -7.92
C LEU A 223 -4.49 6.20 -9.28
N ALA A 224 -5.26 7.09 -9.90
CA ALA A 224 -4.91 7.73 -11.18
C ALA A 224 -3.53 8.42 -11.13
N TRP A 225 -3.14 8.94 -9.98
CA TRP A 225 -1.85 9.58 -9.74
C TRP A 225 -0.64 8.63 -9.82
N THR A 226 -0.87 7.31 -9.74
CA THR A 226 0.18 6.29 -9.93
C THR A 226 0.45 5.98 -11.39
N ILE A 227 -0.36 6.50 -12.32
CA ILE A 227 -0.18 6.26 -13.74
C ILE A 227 0.75 7.33 -14.31
N ALA A 228 1.90 6.94 -14.79
CA ALA A 228 2.80 7.87 -15.49
C ALA A 228 2.54 7.84 -17.00
N TRP A 229 1.85 8.84 -17.50
CA TRP A 229 1.56 9.01 -18.91
C TRP A 229 2.76 9.48 -19.72
N GLU A 230 3.70 10.16 -19.07
CA GLU A 230 4.94 10.67 -19.66
C GLU A 230 6.16 9.80 -19.31
N PRO A 231 7.10 9.66 -20.25
CA PRO A 231 7.06 10.16 -21.62
C PRO A 231 5.99 9.45 -22.46
N THR A 232 5.44 10.12 -23.48
CA THR A 232 4.29 9.63 -24.26
C THR A 232 4.59 8.37 -25.06
N ASP A 233 5.84 8.12 -25.40
CA ASP A 233 6.33 6.93 -26.12
C ASP A 233 6.58 5.73 -25.18
N ARG A 234 6.53 5.94 -23.85
CA ARG A 234 6.63 4.83 -22.90
C ARG A 234 5.40 3.94 -23.00
N ASP A 235 5.60 2.67 -23.30
CA ASP A 235 4.55 1.67 -23.20
C ASP A 235 4.65 0.90 -21.88
N PHE A 236 3.49 0.52 -21.34
CA PHE A 236 3.37 -0.35 -20.18
C PHE A 236 2.09 -1.17 -20.26
N ILE A 237 2.07 -2.31 -19.57
CA ILE A 237 0.93 -3.23 -19.60
C ILE A 237 -0.33 -2.51 -19.10
N GLY A 238 -1.41 -2.55 -19.92
CA GLY A 238 -2.68 -1.91 -19.61
C GLY A 238 -2.83 -0.44 -20.06
N ARG A 239 -1.76 0.21 -20.56
CA ARG A 239 -1.78 1.64 -20.95
C ARG A 239 -2.91 1.97 -21.94
N GLN A 240 -3.10 1.15 -22.98
CA GLN A 240 -4.11 1.40 -23.99
C GLN A 240 -5.53 1.34 -23.41
N ALA A 241 -5.82 0.35 -22.56
CA ALA A 241 -7.11 0.21 -21.89
C ALA A 241 -7.39 1.39 -20.95
N LEU A 242 -6.39 1.84 -20.17
CA LEU A 242 -6.51 3.04 -19.33
C LEU A 242 -6.80 4.29 -20.15
N ALA A 243 -6.12 4.49 -21.28
CA ALA A 243 -6.33 5.65 -22.15
C ALA A 243 -7.75 5.69 -22.77
N MET A 244 -8.35 4.53 -23.03
CA MET A 244 -9.75 4.43 -23.47
C MET A 244 -10.70 4.78 -22.32
N GLN A 245 -10.49 4.23 -21.14
CA GLN A 245 -11.34 4.47 -19.98
C GLN A 245 -11.29 5.92 -19.50
N GLN A 246 -10.13 6.57 -19.57
CA GLN A 246 -9.96 7.97 -19.17
C GLN A 246 -10.89 8.93 -19.94
N LYS A 247 -11.25 8.60 -21.16
CA LYS A 247 -12.16 9.40 -22.00
C LYS A 247 -13.61 9.32 -21.53
N ASN A 248 -13.99 8.22 -20.86
CA ASN A 248 -15.36 8.00 -20.37
C ASN A 248 -15.32 7.19 -19.06
N PRO A 249 -14.94 7.80 -17.94
CA PRO A 249 -14.88 7.12 -16.67
C PRO A 249 -16.29 6.77 -16.16
N ALA A 250 -16.49 5.50 -15.79
CA ALA A 250 -17.79 5.01 -15.35
C ALA A 250 -17.99 5.17 -13.83
N ARG A 251 -16.94 4.95 -13.05
CA ARG A 251 -16.98 4.90 -11.59
C ARG A 251 -15.80 5.62 -10.96
N LYS A 252 -15.95 5.95 -9.67
CA LYS A 252 -14.88 6.49 -8.82
C LYS A 252 -14.95 5.88 -7.43
N LEU A 253 -13.83 5.81 -6.74
CA LEU A 253 -13.73 5.47 -5.32
C LEU A 253 -13.78 6.76 -4.50
N VAL A 254 -14.62 6.76 -3.46
CA VAL A 254 -14.79 7.90 -2.53
C VAL A 254 -14.70 7.42 -1.09
N GLY A 255 -14.32 8.33 -0.18
CA GLY A 255 -14.45 8.12 1.25
C GLY A 255 -15.89 8.42 1.71
N LEU A 256 -16.37 7.68 2.69
CA LEU A 256 -17.68 7.88 3.33
C LEU A 256 -17.52 8.06 4.84
N VAL A 257 -18.28 8.97 5.42
CA VAL A 257 -18.37 9.19 6.86
C VAL A 257 -19.82 9.09 7.30
N LEU A 258 -20.10 8.19 8.27
CA LEU A 258 -21.40 8.04 8.89
C LEU A 258 -21.33 8.42 10.37
N GLU A 259 -21.88 9.57 10.72
CA GLU A 259 -21.85 10.11 12.09
C GLU A 259 -22.90 9.47 13.00
N GLU A 260 -23.87 8.72 12.45
CA GLU A 260 -24.92 8.08 13.22
C GLU A 260 -24.36 6.99 14.15
N LYS A 261 -24.51 7.18 15.45
CA LYS A 261 -23.98 6.28 16.48
C LYS A 261 -24.64 4.89 16.42
N GLY A 262 -23.83 3.85 16.61
CA GLY A 262 -24.30 2.48 16.65
C GLY A 262 -24.57 1.86 15.27
N ARG A 263 -24.26 2.58 14.20
CA ARG A 263 -24.33 2.07 12.82
C ARG A 263 -22.91 1.92 12.24
N PHE A 264 -22.71 0.89 11.45
CA PHE A 264 -21.39 0.59 10.89
C PHE A 264 -21.48 0.36 9.39
N LEU A 265 -20.65 1.12 8.65
CA LEU A 265 -20.39 0.91 7.25
C LEU A 265 -19.57 -0.37 7.06
N ARG A 266 -20.05 -1.28 6.17
CA ARG A 266 -19.42 -2.59 5.95
C ARG A 266 -19.32 -2.90 4.47
N LYS A 267 -18.29 -3.66 4.11
CA LYS A 267 -18.10 -4.17 2.75
C LYS A 267 -19.39 -4.79 2.20
N LYS A 268 -19.68 -4.52 0.93
CA LYS A 268 -20.84 -4.99 0.16
C LYS A 268 -22.16 -4.28 0.48
N GLN A 269 -22.26 -3.36 1.41
CA GLN A 269 -23.47 -2.53 1.54
C GLN A 269 -23.66 -1.70 0.28
N LYS A 270 -24.94 -1.58 -0.14
CA LYS A 270 -25.35 -0.82 -1.32
C LYS A 270 -25.29 0.68 -1.02
N VAL A 271 -24.79 1.44 -1.94
CA VAL A 271 -24.78 2.90 -1.94
C VAL A 271 -25.72 3.39 -3.04
N ILE A 272 -26.64 4.27 -2.70
CA ILE A 272 -27.61 4.85 -3.64
C ILE A 272 -27.24 6.31 -3.90
N THR A 273 -27.12 6.65 -5.16
CA THR A 273 -26.95 8.03 -5.62
C THR A 273 -27.96 8.34 -6.71
N PRO A 274 -28.28 9.63 -6.98
CA PRO A 274 -29.17 10.00 -8.08
C PRO A 274 -28.71 9.50 -9.46
N GLN A 275 -27.40 9.24 -9.61
CA GLN A 275 -26.78 8.78 -10.85
C GLN A 275 -26.68 7.25 -10.95
N GLY A 276 -27.13 6.52 -9.94
CA GLY A 276 -27.12 5.07 -9.92
C GLY A 276 -26.59 4.45 -8.65
N GLU A 277 -26.43 3.14 -8.66
CA GLU A 277 -26.00 2.36 -7.50
C GLU A 277 -24.48 2.21 -7.44
N GLY A 278 -23.96 2.27 -6.21
CA GLY A 278 -22.59 1.93 -5.86
C GLY A 278 -22.53 0.87 -4.76
N GLN A 279 -21.32 0.63 -4.26
CA GLN A 279 -21.11 -0.37 -3.21
C GLN A 279 -19.93 0.01 -2.31
N ILE A 280 -20.06 -0.25 -1.01
CA ILE A 280 -18.95 -0.14 -0.06
C ILE A 280 -17.93 -1.25 -0.34
N THR A 281 -16.68 -0.86 -0.49
CA THR A 281 -15.54 -1.76 -0.73
C THR A 281 -14.81 -2.11 0.54
N SER A 282 -14.54 -1.14 1.41
CA SER A 282 -14.01 -1.29 2.77
C SER A 282 -14.81 -0.44 3.74
N GLY A 283 -14.99 -0.90 4.97
CA GLY A 283 -15.69 -0.11 5.99
C GLY A 283 -15.35 -0.59 7.39
N SER A 284 -15.17 0.35 8.30
CA SER A 284 -14.82 0.10 9.70
C SER A 284 -15.26 1.25 10.60
N TYR A 285 -15.22 1.02 11.90
CA TYR A 285 -15.22 2.08 12.89
C TYR A 285 -13.85 2.75 12.90
N SER A 286 -13.82 4.07 12.89
CA SER A 286 -12.61 4.87 13.07
C SER A 286 -12.42 5.18 14.57
N PRO A 287 -11.41 4.61 15.23
CA PRO A 287 -11.14 4.93 16.63
C PRO A 287 -10.74 6.40 16.85
N THR A 288 -10.11 7.04 15.86
CA THR A 288 -9.70 8.45 15.96
C THR A 288 -10.90 9.39 15.87
N LEU A 289 -11.81 9.17 14.91
CA LEU A 289 -12.94 10.06 14.66
C LEU A 289 -14.14 9.76 15.55
N GLY A 290 -14.27 8.53 16.04
CA GLY A 290 -15.46 8.08 16.79
C GLY A 290 -16.67 7.78 15.92
N TYR A 291 -16.50 7.68 14.59
CA TYR A 291 -17.52 7.43 13.59
C TYR A 291 -17.22 6.17 12.77
N SER A 292 -18.21 5.75 11.99
CA SER A 292 -17.97 4.74 10.96
C SER A 292 -17.51 5.40 9.67
N ILE A 293 -16.43 4.87 9.09
CA ILE A 293 -15.87 5.33 7.82
C ILE A 293 -15.81 4.18 6.82
N ALA A 294 -15.80 4.51 5.53
CA ALA A 294 -15.71 3.51 4.48
C ALA A 294 -15.07 4.07 3.20
N PHE A 295 -14.65 3.17 2.32
CA PHE A 295 -14.56 3.45 0.90
C PHE A 295 -15.76 2.88 0.18
N ALA A 296 -16.23 3.60 -0.84
CA ALA A 296 -17.29 3.14 -1.72
C ALA A 296 -16.95 3.43 -3.18
N ARG A 297 -17.27 2.49 -4.06
CA ARG A 297 -17.22 2.70 -5.49
C ARG A 297 -18.60 3.10 -6.00
N ILE A 298 -18.71 4.33 -6.51
CA ILE A 298 -19.96 4.96 -6.94
C ILE A 298 -19.86 5.40 -8.41
N PRO A 299 -21.00 5.74 -9.06
CA PRO A 299 -20.97 6.35 -10.41
C PRO A 299 -20.09 7.58 -10.47
N TYR A 300 -19.28 7.70 -11.52
CA TYR A 300 -18.35 8.82 -11.69
C TYR A 300 -19.03 10.19 -11.75
N ALA A 301 -20.22 10.23 -12.37
CA ALA A 301 -21.01 11.45 -12.54
C ALA A 301 -21.61 12.01 -11.23
N HIS A 302 -21.55 11.28 -10.13
CA HIS A 302 -22.04 11.77 -8.83
C HIS A 302 -21.11 12.84 -8.26
N ASN A 303 -21.65 14.04 -7.95
CA ASN A 303 -20.89 15.19 -7.45
C ASN A 303 -21.55 15.86 -6.22
N GLU A 304 -22.53 15.22 -5.62
CA GLU A 304 -23.13 15.68 -4.37
C GLU A 304 -22.29 15.27 -3.15
N GLU A 305 -22.43 15.98 -2.06
CA GLU A 305 -21.69 15.73 -0.82
C GLU A 305 -22.25 14.54 -0.02
N TYR A 306 -23.43 14.03 -0.39
CA TYR A 306 -24.12 12.96 0.33
C TYR A 306 -24.58 11.86 -0.61
N CYS A 307 -24.62 10.65 -0.07
CA CYS A 307 -25.28 9.49 -0.67
C CYS A 307 -26.04 8.71 0.41
N ASP A 308 -26.91 7.79 -0.01
CA ASP A 308 -27.59 6.90 0.92
C ASP A 308 -26.93 5.54 1.00
N VAL A 309 -26.62 5.07 2.21
CA VAL A 309 -26.13 3.70 2.43
C VAL A 309 -27.29 2.83 2.94
N ILE A 310 -27.55 1.70 2.28
CA ILE A 310 -28.62 0.79 2.65
C ILE A 310 -28.13 -0.20 3.71
N MET A 311 -28.80 -0.17 4.88
CA MET A 311 -28.57 -1.10 5.99
C MET A 311 -29.88 -1.78 6.38
N GLY A 312 -30.01 -3.06 6.01
CA GLY A 312 -31.30 -3.76 6.11
C GLY A 312 -32.35 -3.14 5.20
N ALA A 313 -33.45 -2.68 5.76
CA ALA A 313 -34.54 -2.04 5.01
C ALA A 313 -34.49 -0.49 5.02
N GLN A 314 -33.45 0.10 5.62
CA GLN A 314 -33.38 1.55 5.83
C GLN A 314 -32.22 2.14 5.03
N ALA A 315 -32.42 3.38 4.55
CA ALA A 315 -31.40 4.21 3.94
C ALA A 315 -30.84 5.20 4.98
N TYR A 316 -29.55 5.35 5.00
CA TYR A 316 -28.83 6.25 5.92
C TYR A 316 -28.05 7.29 5.11
N PRO A 317 -28.42 8.57 5.21
CA PRO A 317 -27.63 9.65 4.62
C PRO A 317 -26.20 9.61 5.15
N THR A 318 -25.25 9.58 4.23
CA THR A 318 -23.83 9.38 4.54
C THR A 318 -23.03 10.41 3.76
N GLN A 319 -22.13 11.11 4.44
CA GLN A 319 -21.29 12.14 3.83
C GLN A 319 -20.18 11.50 2.99
N ILE A 320 -19.88 12.13 1.85
CA ILE A 320 -18.78 11.78 0.96
C ILE A 320 -17.57 12.67 1.23
#